data_54d49ff3050e93cddf66cca9e58954f6
#
_entry.id   54d49ff3050e93cddf66cca9e58954f6
#
_cell.length_a   1.000
_cell.length_b   1.000
_cell.length_c   1.000
_cell.angle_alpha   90.00
_cell.angle_beta   90.00
_cell.angle_gamma   90.00
#
_symmetry.space_group_name_H-M   'P 1'
#
loop_
_entity.id
_entity.type
_entity.pdbx_description
1 polymer ?
#
loop_
_entity_poly.entity_id
_entity_poly.type
_entity_poly.pdbx_seq_one_letter_code
_entity_poly.pdbx_strand_id
1 'polypeptide(L)'
;MSESVNPEEGKPEKDPVEPVETPGETPGGTPNGDALSQAEEILNDVEVPAEESVAQGTDKAAAEELRNDLLRLQAEYVNYRKRVERDRAVAGQMAVIGVLNSLLPVLDDIDAGRTHGDIVDGPFAAIAGKLEAALATYGLERIDATGVPFDPTVHEALIQQPGGDVEIDTVSQVLRKGYKSGERVLRAAQVIVAVPEA
;
A
#
# COMPACT_ATOMS: atom_id res chain seq x y z
N MET A 1 14.53 -13.38 72.60
CA MET A 1 15.07 -14.63 72.09
C MET A 1 14.69 -14.64 70.58
N SER A 2 15.58 -14.14 69.78
CA SER A 2 16.50 -14.93 68.93
C SER A 2 15.74 -15.36 67.70
N GLU A 3 16.07 -15.15 66.46
CA GLU A 3 17.38 -14.94 65.85
C GLU A 3 17.19 -14.45 64.42
N SER A 4 17.97 -13.53 64.02
CA SER A 4 18.20 -13.11 62.63
C SER A 4 18.86 -14.24 61.83
N VAL A 5 18.36 -14.48 60.64
CA VAL A 5 19.19 -15.02 59.55
C VAL A 5 18.89 -14.29 58.28
N ASN A 6 19.84 -13.50 57.86
CA ASN A 6 20.04 -13.03 56.50
C ASN A 6 20.88 -14.08 55.78
N PRO A 7 20.63 -14.40 54.53
CA PRO A 7 21.71 -14.62 53.64
C PRO A 7 21.71 -13.64 52.47
N GLU A 8 22.80 -12.96 52.39
CA GLU A 8 23.43 -12.32 51.25
C GLU A 8 23.57 -13.28 50.08
N GLU A 9 23.76 -12.65 48.92
CA GLU A 9 24.49 -13.09 47.73
C GLU A 9 23.73 -13.80 46.62
N GLY A 10 23.78 -13.13 45.50
CA GLY A 10 23.43 -13.63 44.19
C GLY A 10 23.25 -12.50 43.17
N LYS A 11 24.19 -11.55 43.14
CA LYS A 11 24.31 -10.59 42.04
C LYS A 11 24.97 -11.33 40.87
N PRO A 12 24.32 -11.52 39.75
CA PRO A 12 25.07 -11.89 38.54
C PRO A 12 25.80 -10.65 38.03
N GLU A 13 27.11 -10.76 37.97
CA GLU A 13 28.02 -9.88 37.26
C GLU A 13 27.48 -9.60 35.86
N LYS A 14 27.29 -8.32 35.56
CA LYS A 14 27.12 -7.86 34.20
C LYS A 14 28.49 -7.90 33.54
N ASP A 15 28.71 -8.86 32.69
CA ASP A 15 29.75 -8.79 31.67
C ASP A 15 29.50 -7.52 30.84
N PRO A 16 30.57 -6.73 30.56
CA PRO A 16 30.45 -5.57 29.70
C PRO A 16 30.17 -6.07 28.28
N VAL A 17 28.95 -5.85 27.82
CA VAL A 17 28.60 -6.02 26.41
C VAL A 17 29.41 -4.97 25.65
N GLU A 18 30.41 -5.40 24.91
CA GLU A 18 31.10 -4.60 23.91
C GLU A 18 30.07 -3.96 22.98
N PRO A 19 30.21 -2.66 22.63
CA PRO A 19 29.32 -2.03 21.66
C PRO A 19 29.51 -2.74 20.31
N VAL A 20 28.47 -3.42 19.87
CA VAL A 20 28.35 -3.87 18.49
C VAL A 20 28.42 -2.62 17.63
N GLU A 21 29.53 -2.44 16.92
CA GLU A 21 29.67 -1.44 15.89
C GLU A 21 28.53 -1.65 14.88
N THR A 22 27.59 -0.74 14.89
CA THR A 22 26.62 -0.57 13.81
C THR A 22 27.41 -0.29 12.54
N PRO A 23 27.22 -1.06 11.47
CA PRO A 23 27.82 -0.71 10.18
C PRO A 23 27.30 0.67 9.78
N GLY A 24 28.24 1.55 9.45
CA GLY A 24 28.10 2.97 9.23
C GLY A 24 26.87 3.37 8.46
N GLU A 25 26.30 4.47 8.91
CA GLU A 25 25.36 5.28 8.17
C GLU A 25 25.84 5.45 6.73
N THR A 26 25.14 4.84 5.82
CA THR A 26 25.24 5.18 4.41
C THR A 26 24.66 6.59 4.27
N PRO A 27 25.42 7.60 3.83
CA PRO A 27 24.86 8.92 3.59
C PRO A 27 23.72 8.76 2.57
N GLY A 28 22.54 9.25 2.93
CA GLY A 28 21.37 9.27 2.09
C GLY A 28 21.56 10.18 0.87
N GLY A 29 22.21 9.64 -0.13
CA GLY A 29 22.17 10.12 -1.49
C GLY A 29 21.35 9.13 -2.29
N THR A 30 20.37 9.60 -3.02
CA THR A 30 19.62 8.81 -3.99
C THR A 30 20.59 8.20 -5.00
N PRO A 31 20.90 6.89 -4.96
CA PRO A 31 22.04 6.34 -5.71
C PRO A 31 21.78 6.18 -7.22
N ASN A 32 20.64 6.61 -7.74
CA ASN A 32 20.25 6.33 -9.12
C ASN A 32 20.18 7.55 -10.06
N GLY A 33 20.28 8.78 -9.55
CA GLY A 33 20.37 9.97 -10.40
C GLY A 33 21.80 10.25 -10.90
N ASP A 34 22.77 10.10 -10.00
CA ASP A 34 24.16 10.45 -10.26
C ASP A 34 24.89 9.46 -11.18
N ALA A 35 24.60 8.17 -11.04
CA ALA A 35 25.25 7.13 -11.84
C ALA A 35 24.81 7.17 -13.32
N LEU A 36 23.59 7.61 -13.62
CA LEU A 36 23.12 7.77 -14.99
C LEU A 36 23.66 9.05 -15.64
N SER A 37 23.70 10.14 -14.87
CA SER A 37 24.34 11.40 -15.33
C SER A 37 25.81 11.22 -15.57
N GLN A 38 26.52 10.50 -14.70
CA GLN A 38 27.92 10.16 -14.88
C GLN A 38 28.16 9.23 -16.08
N ALA A 39 27.25 8.28 -16.32
CA ALA A 39 27.34 7.39 -17.48
C ALA A 39 27.09 8.15 -18.80
N GLU A 40 26.16 9.10 -18.83
CA GLU A 40 25.91 9.97 -19.98
C GLU A 40 27.08 10.93 -20.22
N GLU A 41 27.69 11.45 -19.16
CA GLU A 41 28.85 12.35 -19.22
C GLU A 41 30.10 11.60 -19.75
N ILE A 42 30.35 10.39 -19.26
CA ILE A 42 31.42 9.52 -19.76
C ILE A 42 31.21 9.11 -21.23
N LEU A 43 29.95 8.89 -21.64
CA LEU A 43 29.64 8.51 -23.02
C LEU A 43 29.82 9.68 -24.00
N ASN A 44 29.59 10.92 -23.55
CA ASN A 44 29.76 12.13 -24.35
C ASN A 44 31.22 12.61 -24.44
N ASP A 45 32.07 12.22 -23.48
CA ASP A 45 33.44 12.67 -23.38
C ASP A 45 34.47 11.68 -24.02
N VAL A 46 33.98 10.54 -24.53
CA VAL A 46 34.82 9.62 -25.31
C VAL A 46 34.93 10.12 -26.75
N GLU A 47 35.80 11.08 -26.99
CA GLU A 47 36.40 11.34 -28.30
C GLU A 47 37.18 10.11 -28.73
N VAL A 48 36.61 9.34 -29.67
CA VAL A 48 37.35 8.25 -30.31
C VAL A 48 38.38 8.86 -31.23
N PRO A 49 39.70 8.67 -30.99
CA PRO A 49 40.74 9.16 -31.91
C PRO A 49 40.55 8.51 -33.28
N ALA A 50 40.45 9.36 -34.26
CA ALA A 50 40.47 8.92 -35.69
C ALA A 50 41.90 8.69 -36.09
N GLU A 51 42.46 7.45 -35.90
CA GLU A 51 43.68 7.03 -36.59
C GLU A 51 43.54 5.59 -37.12
N GLU A 52 43.41 5.53 -38.39
CA GLU A 52 44.09 4.83 -39.51
C GLU A 52 44.23 3.30 -39.41
N SER A 53 43.49 2.66 -40.20
CA SER A 53 43.70 1.97 -41.47
C SER A 53 44.00 0.46 -41.40
N VAL A 54 43.24 -0.29 -42.22
CA VAL A 54 43.54 -1.63 -42.81
C VAL A 54 43.12 -2.90 -42.06
N ALA A 55 42.34 -2.79 -40.99
CA ALA A 55 41.46 -3.93 -40.57
C ALA A 55 39.99 -3.50 -40.54
N GLN A 56 39.60 -2.49 -41.32
CA GLN A 56 38.48 -1.60 -41.01
C GLN A 56 37.07 -2.12 -41.38
N GLY A 57 36.95 -3.27 -41.98
CA GLY A 57 35.62 -3.80 -42.33
C GLY A 57 34.95 -4.62 -41.27
N THR A 58 35.70 -5.46 -40.57
CA THR A 58 35.20 -6.36 -39.54
C THR A 58 35.10 -5.68 -38.19
N ASP A 59 36.06 -4.81 -37.86
CA ASP A 59 36.04 -4.08 -36.58
C ASP A 59 34.95 -3.01 -36.55
N LYS A 60 34.68 -2.37 -37.70
CA LYS A 60 33.60 -1.39 -37.81
C LYS A 60 32.22 -2.02 -37.68
N ALA A 61 32.02 -3.18 -38.33
CA ALA A 61 30.77 -3.94 -38.19
C ALA A 61 30.56 -4.44 -36.78
N ALA A 62 31.61 -4.95 -36.10
CA ALA A 62 31.56 -5.36 -34.70
C ALA A 62 31.29 -4.18 -33.77
N ALA A 63 31.87 -3.02 -34.00
CA ALA A 63 31.62 -1.80 -33.23
C ALA A 63 30.18 -1.29 -33.38
N GLU A 64 29.62 -1.37 -34.62
CA GLU A 64 28.21 -1.02 -34.86
C GLU A 64 27.26 -2.02 -34.17
N GLU A 65 27.58 -3.31 -34.19
CA GLU A 65 26.80 -4.34 -33.52
C GLU A 65 26.81 -4.12 -31.97
N LEU A 66 28.01 -3.86 -31.42
CA LEU A 66 28.14 -3.54 -29.99
C LEU A 66 27.36 -2.28 -29.61
N ARG A 67 27.40 -1.24 -30.46
CA ARG A 67 26.64 -0.01 -30.23
C ARG A 67 25.13 -0.27 -30.27
N ASN A 68 24.65 -1.07 -31.19
CA ASN A 68 23.25 -1.46 -31.29
C ASN A 68 22.82 -2.28 -30.03
N ASP A 69 23.68 -3.19 -29.57
CA ASP A 69 23.43 -3.97 -28.37
C ASP A 69 23.39 -3.10 -27.12
N LEU A 70 24.29 -2.11 -27.00
CA LEU A 70 24.26 -1.13 -25.91
C LEU A 70 22.95 -0.31 -25.91
N LEU A 71 22.55 0.19 -27.09
CA LEU A 71 21.30 0.94 -27.22
C LEU A 71 20.07 0.07 -26.85
N ARG A 72 20.07 -1.19 -27.27
CA ARG A 72 19.01 -2.14 -26.89
C ARG A 72 18.99 -2.37 -25.39
N LEU A 73 20.15 -2.63 -24.78
CA LEU A 73 20.29 -2.85 -23.35
C LEU A 73 19.87 -1.62 -22.54
N GLN A 74 20.22 -0.44 -22.99
CA GLN A 74 19.77 0.82 -22.36
C GLN A 74 18.25 0.96 -22.42
N ALA A 75 17.63 0.67 -23.57
CA ALA A 75 16.19 0.71 -23.71
C ALA A 75 15.48 -0.32 -22.80
N GLU A 76 16.02 -1.54 -22.73
CA GLU A 76 15.52 -2.58 -21.82
C GLU A 76 15.66 -2.15 -20.35
N TYR A 77 16.78 -1.56 -19.97
CA TYR A 77 17.01 -1.06 -18.62
C TYR A 77 16.04 0.07 -18.24
N VAL A 78 15.79 1.03 -19.12
CA VAL A 78 14.81 2.10 -18.91
C VAL A 78 13.40 1.53 -18.73
N ASN A 79 13.02 0.56 -19.56
CA ASN A 79 11.73 -0.11 -19.44
C ASN A 79 11.61 -0.92 -18.14
N TYR A 80 12.67 -1.64 -17.77
CA TYR A 80 12.75 -2.36 -16.51
C TYR A 80 12.58 -1.42 -15.30
N ARG A 81 13.32 -0.30 -15.27
CA ARG A 81 13.24 0.69 -14.21
C ARG A 81 11.81 1.25 -14.06
N LYS A 82 11.18 1.66 -15.17
CA LYS A 82 9.80 2.14 -15.16
C LYS A 82 8.82 1.10 -14.62
N ARG A 83 9.03 -0.18 -14.95
CA ARG A 83 8.22 -1.28 -14.43
C ARG A 83 8.42 -1.45 -12.93
N VAL A 84 9.67 -1.49 -12.47
CA VAL A 84 10.00 -1.64 -11.05
C VAL A 84 9.42 -0.48 -10.20
N GLU A 85 9.52 0.75 -10.68
CA GLU A 85 8.93 1.91 -9.99
C GLU A 85 7.40 1.79 -9.86
N ARG A 86 6.74 1.36 -10.94
CA ARG A 86 5.29 1.12 -10.94
C ARG A 86 4.92 -0.02 -9.98
N ASP A 87 5.63 -1.13 -10.06
CA ASP A 87 5.38 -2.30 -9.21
C ASP A 87 5.58 -1.97 -7.73
N ARG A 88 6.58 -1.15 -7.41
CA ARG A 88 6.83 -0.67 -6.04
C ARG A 88 5.68 0.22 -5.53
N ALA A 89 5.17 1.12 -6.35
CA ALA A 89 4.03 1.96 -5.99
C ALA A 89 2.78 1.11 -5.75
N VAL A 90 2.51 0.14 -6.63
CA VAL A 90 1.39 -0.80 -6.47
C VAL A 90 1.56 -1.66 -5.22
N ALA A 91 2.77 -2.17 -4.94
CA ALA A 91 3.03 -2.95 -3.74
C ALA A 91 2.78 -2.15 -2.46
N GLY A 92 3.15 -0.86 -2.43
CA GLY A 92 2.85 0.04 -1.31
C GLY A 92 1.35 0.22 -1.09
N GLN A 93 0.59 0.45 -2.16
CA GLN A 93 -0.87 0.55 -2.09
C GLN A 93 -1.52 -0.75 -1.62
N MET A 94 -1.05 -1.90 -2.11
CA MET A 94 -1.55 -3.21 -1.69
C MET A 94 -1.28 -3.51 -0.23
N ALA A 95 -0.14 -3.09 0.31
CA ALA A 95 0.16 -3.22 1.73
C ALA A 95 -0.83 -2.42 2.60
N VAL A 96 -1.13 -1.17 2.22
CA VAL A 96 -2.15 -0.34 2.90
C VAL A 96 -3.52 -1.01 2.84
N ILE A 97 -3.94 -1.48 1.65
CA ILE A 97 -5.21 -2.20 1.46
C ILE A 97 -5.28 -3.44 2.35
N GLY A 98 -4.18 -4.19 2.48
CA GLY A 98 -4.10 -5.35 3.36
C GLY A 98 -4.38 -4.99 4.82
N VAL A 99 -3.79 -3.91 5.31
CA VAL A 99 -4.05 -3.40 6.68
C VAL A 99 -5.50 -2.94 6.82
N LEU A 100 -6.02 -2.16 5.86
CA LEU A 100 -7.42 -1.71 5.89
C LEU A 100 -8.39 -2.90 5.96
N ASN A 101 -8.19 -3.92 5.13
CA ASN A 101 -9.03 -5.12 5.14
C ASN A 101 -9.00 -5.85 6.50
N SER A 102 -7.85 -5.92 7.16
CA SER A 102 -7.73 -6.57 8.46
C SER A 102 -8.46 -5.81 9.59
N LEU A 103 -8.72 -4.51 9.40
CA LEU A 103 -9.42 -3.66 10.36
C LEU A 103 -10.94 -3.59 10.10
N LEU A 104 -11.45 -4.07 8.97
CA LEU A 104 -12.90 -4.05 8.69
C LEU A 104 -13.74 -4.77 9.76
N PRO A 105 -13.34 -5.92 10.32
CA PRO A 105 -14.10 -6.54 11.41
C PRO A 105 -14.22 -5.64 12.65
N VAL A 106 -13.16 -4.91 12.98
CA VAL A 106 -13.18 -3.97 14.12
C VAL A 106 -14.17 -2.82 13.88
N LEU A 107 -14.26 -2.34 12.66
CA LEU A 107 -15.25 -1.33 12.28
C LEU A 107 -16.68 -1.88 12.34
N ASP A 108 -16.89 -3.15 11.97
CA ASP A 108 -18.18 -3.82 12.12
C ASP A 108 -18.58 -3.93 13.60
N ASP A 109 -17.65 -4.29 14.48
CA ASP A 109 -17.88 -4.37 15.93
C ASP A 109 -18.22 -3.00 16.53
N ILE A 110 -17.55 -1.94 16.07
CA ILE A 110 -17.87 -0.55 16.45
C ILE A 110 -19.28 -0.18 16.01
N ASP A 111 -19.65 -0.52 14.78
CA ASP A 111 -20.99 -0.25 14.25
C ASP A 111 -22.07 -1.05 15.00
N ALA A 112 -21.81 -2.30 15.35
CA ALA A 112 -22.67 -3.12 16.18
C ALA A 112 -22.84 -2.50 17.59
N GLY A 113 -21.74 -2.08 18.22
CA GLY A 113 -21.79 -1.42 19.53
C GLY A 113 -22.58 -0.10 19.51
N ARG A 114 -22.51 0.65 18.39
CA ARG A 114 -23.36 1.85 18.20
C ARG A 114 -24.83 1.49 18.06
N THR A 115 -25.14 0.43 17.31
CA THR A 115 -26.52 -0.02 17.10
C THR A 115 -27.15 -0.55 18.38
N HIS A 116 -26.36 -1.21 19.25
CA HIS A 116 -26.81 -1.71 20.54
C HIS A 116 -26.84 -0.62 21.63
N GLY A 117 -26.26 0.56 21.37
CA GLY A 117 -26.23 1.67 22.31
C GLY A 117 -25.05 1.63 23.30
N ASP A 118 -24.11 0.70 23.10
CA ASP A 118 -22.91 0.58 23.96
C ASP A 118 -21.86 1.65 23.66
N ILE A 119 -21.87 2.20 22.44
CA ILE A 119 -20.94 3.22 21.95
C ILE A 119 -21.72 4.45 21.45
N VAL A 120 -22.47 5.08 22.33
CA VAL A 120 -23.22 6.31 21.97
C VAL A 120 -22.39 7.54 22.32
N ASP A 121 -21.85 7.60 23.53
CA ASP A 121 -21.12 8.72 24.09
C ASP A 121 -19.88 8.26 24.86
N GLY A 122 -19.04 9.23 25.24
CA GLY A 122 -17.90 8.98 26.10
C GLY A 122 -16.59 8.61 25.40
N PRO A 123 -15.62 8.08 26.16
CA PRO A 123 -14.25 7.84 25.65
C PRO A 123 -14.19 6.87 24.47
N PHE A 124 -15.02 5.83 24.48
CA PHE A 124 -15.05 4.83 23.41
C PHE A 124 -15.59 5.40 22.10
N ALA A 125 -16.63 6.22 22.14
CA ALA A 125 -17.12 6.92 20.96
C ALA A 125 -16.07 7.86 20.36
N ALA A 126 -15.31 8.57 21.22
CA ALA A 126 -14.22 9.43 20.78
C ALA A 126 -13.06 8.64 20.16
N ILE A 127 -12.72 7.46 20.71
CA ILE A 127 -11.67 6.57 20.16
C ILE A 127 -12.12 6.02 18.81
N ALA A 128 -13.35 5.54 18.69
CA ALA A 128 -13.93 5.03 17.45
C ALA A 128 -13.91 6.10 16.35
N GLY A 129 -14.33 7.32 16.66
CA GLY A 129 -14.28 8.44 15.70
C GLY A 129 -12.86 8.81 15.27
N LYS A 130 -11.88 8.76 16.19
CA LYS A 130 -10.47 8.99 15.83
C LYS A 130 -9.92 7.88 14.94
N LEU A 131 -10.28 6.63 15.20
CA LEU A 131 -9.88 5.50 14.36
C LEU A 131 -10.44 5.67 12.93
N GLU A 132 -11.74 5.94 12.80
CA GLU A 132 -12.39 6.18 11.51
C GLU A 132 -11.73 7.35 10.76
N ALA A 133 -11.48 8.46 11.44
CA ALA A 133 -10.79 9.60 10.86
C ALA A 133 -9.36 9.25 10.39
N ALA A 134 -8.62 8.47 11.18
CA ALA A 134 -7.29 8.01 10.81
C ALA A 134 -7.35 7.12 9.55
N LEU A 135 -8.29 6.17 9.49
CA LEU A 135 -8.44 5.30 8.33
C LEU A 135 -8.88 6.06 7.07
N ALA A 136 -9.69 7.11 7.21
CA ALA A 136 -10.06 7.99 6.12
C ALA A 136 -8.85 8.71 5.50
N THR A 137 -7.81 9.05 6.28
CA THR A 137 -6.56 9.63 5.74
C THR A 137 -5.79 8.67 4.85
N TYR A 138 -5.99 7.36 5.02
CA TYR A 138 -5.46 6.31 4.15
C TYR A 138 -6.40 5.95 2.99
N GLY A 139 -7.44 6.78 2.77
CA GLY A 139 -8.36 6.65 1.65
C GLY A 139 -9.48 5.63 1.87
N LEU A 140 -9.76 5.22 3.11
CA LEU A 140 -10.92 4.37 3.40
C LEU A 140 -12.20 5.19 3.31
N GLU A 141 -13.08 4.81 2.40
CA GLU A 141 -14.41 5.39 2.24
C GLU A 141 -15.49 4.35 2.54
N ARG A 142 -16.55 4.80 3.21
CA ARG A 142 -17.68 3.98 3.61
C ARG A 142 -18.76 3.95 2.52
N ILE A 143 -19.39 2.79 2.34
CA ILE A 143 -20.53 2.59 1.45
C ILE A 143 -21.71 2.18 2.35
N ASP A 144 -22.53 3.16 2.73
CA ASP A 144 -23.66 2.98 3.65
C ASP A 144 -24.89 3.84 3.28
N ALA A 145 -24.92 4.39 2.07
CA ALA A 145 -26.02 5.22 1.61
C ALA A 145 -27.27 4.37 1.34
N THR A 146 -28.41 4.83 1.85
CA THR A 146 -29.75 4.29 1.55
C THR A 146 -30.50 5.23 0.61
N GLY A 147 -31.49 4.73 -0.11
CA GLY A 147 -32.24 5.53 -1.08
C GLY A 147 -31.48 5.82 -2.37
N VAL A 148 -30.35 5.14 -2.60
CA VAL A 148 -29.55 5.24 -3.81
C VAL A 148 -29.85 4.07 -4.76
N PRO A 149 -29.66 4.25 -6.09
CA PRO A 149 -29.76 3.14 -7.03
C PRO A 149 -28.84 1.99 -6.65
N PHE A 150 -29.32 0.77 -6.81
CA PHE A 150 -28.52 -0.42 -6.60
C PHE A 150 -27.44 -0.53 -7.68
N ASP A 151 -26.18 -0.67 -7.26
CA ASP A 151 -25.03 -0.87 -8.12
C ASP A 151 -24.31 -2.17 -7.74
N PRO A 152 -24.34 -3.20 -8.60
CA PRO A 152 -23.69 -4.48 -8.33
C PRO A 152 -22.20 -4.41 -8.12
N THR A 153 -21.54 -3.32 -8.51
CA THR A 153 -20.08 -3.15 -8.32
C THR A 153 -19.71 -2.83 -6.88
N VAL A 154 -20.60 -2.21 -6.12
CA VAL A 154 -20.36 -1.74 -4.75
C VAL A 154 -21.36 -2.28 -3.73
N HIS A 155 -22.49 -2.87 -4.19
CA HIS A 155 -23.54 -3.43 -3.34
C HIS A 155 -23.73 -4.92 -3.61
N GLU A 156 -23.99 -5.67 -2.54
CA GLU A 156 -24.39 -7.07 -2.55
C GLU A 156 -25.82 -7.18 -2.03
N ALA A 157 -26.79 -7.46 -2.92
CA ALA A 157 -28.18 -7.64 -2.55
C ALA A 157 -28.39 -9.00 -1.86
N LEU A 158 -28.69 -8.99 -0.57
CA LEU A 158 -29.04 -10.21 0.17
C LEU A 158 -30.54 -10.53 0.10
N ILE A 159 -31.37 -9.49 0.11
CA ILE A 159 -32.82 -9.61 0.12
C ILE A 159 -33.37 -8.61 -0.90
N GLN A 160 -34.33 -9.06 -1.69
CA GLN A 160 -35.16 -8.23 -2.54
C GLN A 160 -36.57 -8.19 -2.01
N GLN A 161 -37.17 -7.02 -1.94
CA GLN A 161 -38.57 -6.87 -1.50
C GLN A 161 -39.29 -5.87 -2.41
N PRO A 162 -40.60 -6.08 -2.65
CA PRO A 162 -41.37 -5.12 -3.41
C PRO A 162 -41.37 -3.77 -2.72
N GLY A 163 -41.10 -2.70 -3.46
CA GLY A 163 -41.11 -1.31 -2.99
C GLY A 163 -42.08 -0.52 -3.83
N GLY A 164 -43.29 -0.26 -3.31
CA GLY A 164 -44.37 0.37 -4.06
C GLY A 164 -44.09 1.78 -4.58
N ASP A 165 -43.00 2.43 -4.13
CA ASP A 165 -42.66 3.83 -4.46
C ASP A 165 -41.36 3.97 -5.25
N VAL A 166 -40.75 2.85 -5.74
CA VAL A 166 -39.47 2.90 -6.45
C VAL A 166 -39.68 2.60 -7.95
N GLU A 167 -39.05 3.41 -8.80
CA GLU A 167 -39.06 3.20 -10.26
C GLU A 167 -37.92 2.31 -10.74
N ILE A 168 -36.84 2.22 -9.94
CA ILE A 168 -35.64 1.43 -10.22
C ILE A 168 -35.19 0.71 -8.95
N ASP A 169 -34.42 -0.37 -9.11
CA ASP A 169 -33.86 -1.11 -8.00
C ASP A 169 -33.09 -0.14 -7.09
N THR A 170 -33.53 -0.02 -5.84
CA THR A 170 -33.05 0.99 -4.90
C THR A 170 -32.63 0.33 -3.60
N VAL A 171 -31.51 0.77 -3.01
CA VAL A 171 -31.05 0.31 -1.69
C VAL A 171 -32.02 0.81 -0.63
N SER A 172 -32.82 -0.07 -0.06
CA SER A 172 -33.78 0.27 0.99
C SER A 172 -33.10 0.30 2.37
N GLN A 173 -32.24 -0.66 2.63
CA GLN A 173 -31.52 -0.77 3.91
C GLN A 173 -30.13 -1.36 3.71
N VAL A 174 -29.16 -0.87 4.49
CA VAL A 174 -27.82 -1.44 4.59
C VAL A 174 -27.76 -2.34 5.82
N LEU A 175 -27.54 -3.64 5.61
CA LEU A 175 -27.37 -4.63 6.67
C LEU A 175 -25.95 -4.66 7.20
N ARG A 176 -24.98 -4.55 6.29
CA ARG A 176 -23.56 -4.49 6.61
C ARG A 176 -22.89 -3.47 5.70
N LYS A 177 -22.19 -2.54 6.28
CA LYS A 177 -21.53 -1.46 5.54
C LYS A 177 -20.44 -1.99 4.63
N GLY A 178 -20.37 -1.45 3.42
CA GLY A 178 -19.29 -1.67 2.50
C GLY A 178 -18.16 -0.67 2.72
N TYR A 179 -17.00 -0.96 2.12
CA TYR A 179 -15.83 -0.09 2.17
C TYR A 179 -15.08 -0.12 0.85
N LYS A 180 -14.56 1.03 0.44
CA LYS A 180 -13.68 1.17 -0.73
C LYS A 180 -12.45 1.99 -0.37
N SER A 181 -11.39 1.86 -1.16
CA SER A 181 -10.20 2.70 -1.08
C SER A 181 -9.88 3.22 -2.48
N GLY A 182 -10.13 4.51 -2.71
CA GLY A 182 -10.14 5.11 -4.03
C GLY A 182 -11.18 4.42 -4.94
N GLU A 183 -10.73 3.92 -6.08
CA GLU A 183 -11.62 3.19 -7.02
C GLU A 183 -11.81 1.71 -6.66
N ARG A 184 -11.03 1.18 -5.72
CA ARG A 184 -11.05 -0.24 -5.38
C ARG A 184 -12.03 -0.53 -4.26
N VAL A 185 -13.03 -1.35 -4.53
CA VAL A 185 -13.93 -1.89 -3.50
C VAL A 185 -13.19 -2.96 -2.69
N LEU A 186 -13.10 -2.74 -1.38
CA LEU A 186 -12.54 -3.68 -0.42
C LEU A 186 -13.58 -4.72 0.00
N ARG A 187 -14.81 -4.26 0.20
CA ARG A 187 -15.96 -5.09 0.55
C ARG A 187 -17.23 -4.40 0.08
N ALA A 188 -18.09 -5.10 -0.65
CA ALA A 188 -19.40 -4.60 -1.03
C ALA A 188 -20.29 -4.39 0.21
N ALA A 189 -21.18 -3.41 0.15
CA ALA A 189 -22.21 -3.23 1.17
C ALA A 189 -23.30 -4.30 1.00
N GLN A 190 -23.63 -5.01 2.07
CA GLN A 190 -24.74 -5.96 2.08
C GLN A 190 -26.04 -5.21 2.32
N VAL A 191 -26.93 -5.29 1.37
CA VAL A 191 -28.11 -4.45 1.32
C VAL A 191 -29.39 -5.22 1.09
N ILE A 192 -30.51 -4.62 1.50
CA ILE A 192 -31.86 -4.98 1.06
C ILE A 192 -32.21 -4.03 -0.08
N VAL A 193 -32.71 -4.60 -1.18
CA VAL A 193 -33.07 -3.84 -2.38
C VAL A 193 -34.59 -3.81 -2.49
N ALA A 194 -35.13 -2.61 -2.65
CA ALA A 194 -36.51 -2.41 -3.06
C ALA A 194 -36.58 -2.50 -4.59
N VAL A 195 -37.41 -3.39 -5.11
CA VAL A 195 -37.66 -3.55 -6.54
C VAL A 195 -39.03 -2.99 -6.90
N PRO A 196 -39.20 -2.37 -8.11
CA PRO A 196 -40.52 -1.91 -8.55
C PRO A 196 -41.53 -3.00 -8.54
N GLU A 197 -42.77 -2.67 -8.15
CA GLU A 197 -43.89 -3.58 -8.35
C GLU A 197 -44.28 -3.65 -9.84
N ALA A 198 -44.38 -4.87 -10.39
CA ALA A 198 -44.69 -5.11 -11.80
C ALA A 198 -46.18 -4.91 -12.11
#